data_0ddf395c66c206463ec94172d6738ff2
#
_entry.id   0ddf395c66c206463ec94172d6738ff2
#
_cell.length_a   1.000
_cell.length_b   1.000
_cell.length_c   1.000
_cell.angle_alpha   90.00
_cell.angle_beta   90.00
_cell.angle_gamma   90.00
#
_symmetry.space_group_name_H-M   'P 1'
#
loop_
_entity.id
_entity.type
_entity.pdbx_description
1 polymer ?
#
loop_
_entity_poly.entity_id
_entity_poly.type
_entity_poly.pdbx_seq_one_letter_code
_entity_poly.pdbx_strand_id
1 'polypeptide(L)'
;PVDLHHKSFRLISNAKLDHDIEQFEYLASSGYDATKFQELVMLYQTVKSEINHTSDTDILPLTDKHQRLLRDTYNRPIHILKAPALDEPAIEDSLDVNKITENYFEHEFGLTYVDDFLSPTALKCLRKFLLGSTIWYDLFHKGGYMGAYLEEGLASPLVLQIAEDLRKKFPKIFKNHHLTHLWAYKYDSRASKKDNSFKGIDIHA
;
A
#
# COMPACT_ATOMS: atom_id res chain seq x y z
N PRO A 1 15.04 3.71 10.04
CA PRO A 1 16.09 3.54 9.04
C PRO A 1 15.69 2.38 8.13
N VAL A 2 15.60 2.64 6.83
CA VAL A 2 15.29 1.59 5.85
C VAL A 2 16.46 0.61 5.86
N ASP A 3 16.19 -0.67 6.10
CA ASP A 3 17.23 -1.71 6.04
C ASP A 3 17.70 -1.87 4.59
N LEU A 4 18.88 -1.32 4.29
CA LEU A 4 19.50 -1.36 2.96
C LEU A 4 19.87 -2.79 2.52
N HIS A 5 19.80 -3.76 3.41
CA HIS A 5 20.07 -5.16 3.14
C HIS A 5 18.78 -5.97 2.87
N HIS A 6 17.61 -5.34 3.02
CA HIS A 6 16.35 -6.02 2.74
C HIS A 6 16.31 -6.51 1.28
N LYS A 7 15.86 -7.74 1.10
CA LYS A 7 15.83 -8.41 -0.23
C LYS A 7 15.09 -7.64 -1.31
N SER A 8 14.08 -6.81 -0.95
CA SER A 8 13.32 -5.99 -1.90
C SER A 8 14.16 -4.97 -2.67
N PHE A 9 15.36 -4.59 -2.14
CA PHE A 9 16.27 -3.69 -2.87
C PHE A 9 17.12 -4.38 -3.94
N ARG A 10 17.08 -5.69 -4.00
CA ARG A 10 17.87 -6.50 -4.92
C ARG A 10 17.05 -7.26 -5.95
N LEU A 11 15.75 -7.20 -5.83
CA LEU A 11 14.80 -7.93 -6.65
C LEU A 11 13.86 -6.97 -7.36
N ILE A 12 13.41 -7.35 -8.56
CA ILE A 12 12.56 -6.53 -9.42
C ILE A 12 11.57 -7.41 -10.18
N SER A 13 10.42 -6.84 -10.53
CA SER A 13 9.47 -7.45 -11.47
C SER A 13 8.93 -6.38 -12.43
N ASN A 14 8.37 -6.81 -13.56
CA ASN A 14 7.69 -5.89 -14.48
C ASN A 14 6.52 -5.18 -13.80
N ALA A 15 5.72 -5.90 -13.00
CA ALA A 15 4.61 -5.32 -12.26
C ALA A 15 5.08 -4.20 -11.31
N LYS A 16 6.24 -4.40 -10.65
CA LYS A 16 6.82 -3.36 -9.78
C LYS A 16 7.31 -2.15 -10.56
N LEU A 17 7.96 -2.35 -11.70
CA LEU A 17 8.40 -1.24 -12.55
C LEU A 17 7.21 -0.47 -13.11
N ASP A 18 6.17 -1.14 -13.57
CA ASP A 18 4.96 -0.51 -14.08
C ASP A 18 4.26 0.30 -12.99
N HIS A 19 4.12 -0.28 -11.80
CA HIS A 19 3.58 0.43 -10.65
C HIS A 19 4.37 1.71 -10.34
N ASP A 20 5.70 1.65 -10.30
CA ASP A 20 6.53 2.80 -9.95
C ASP A 20 6.49 3.88 -11.05
N ILE A 21 6.52 3.48 -12.33
CA ILE A 21 6.37 4.37 -13.47
C ILE A 21 5.03 5.12 -13.38
N GLU A 22 3.92 4.39 -13.22
CA GLU A 22 2.58 4.99 -13.08
C GLU A 22 2.48 5.91 -11.86
N GLN A 23 3.13 5.55 -10.75
CA GLN A 23 3.18 6.42 -9.57
C GLN A 23 3.95 7.71 -9.82
N PHE A 24 5.08 7.65 -10.51
CA PHE A 24 5.86 8.86 -10.86
C PHE A 24 5.11 9.74 -11.86
N GLU A 25 4.44 9.15 -12.85
CA GLU A 25 3.56 9.88 -13.78
C GLU A 25 2.41 10.58 -13.01
N TYR A 26 1.79 9.90 -12.06
CA TYR A 26 0.77 10.48 -11.20
C TYR A 26 1.32 11.66 -10.38
N LEU A 27 2.50 11.52 -9.77
CA LEU A 27 3.11 12.59 -8.99
C LEU A 27 3.46 13.80 -9.86
N ALA A 28 4.05 13.58 -11.04
CA ALA A 28 4.35 14.64 -11.99
C ALA A 28 3.09 15.39 -12.44
N SER A 29 2.03 14.67 -12.79
CA SER A 29 0.75 15.27 -13.23
C SER A 29 -0.02 15.95 -12.10
N SER A 30 0.21 15.54 -10.86
CA SER A 30 -0.41 16.13 -9.66
C SER A 30 0.31 17.39 -9.15
N GLY A 31 1.33 17.86 -9.87
CA GLY A 31 2.06 19.10 -9.53
C GLY A 31 3.18 18.93 -8.51
N TYR A 32 3.61 17.70 -8.23
CA TYR A 32 4.79 17.44 -7.39
C TYR A 32 6.00 17.34 -8.30
N ASP A 33 7.03 18.19 -8.08
CA ASP A 33 8.34 18.18 -8.76
C ASP A 33 8.36 17.45 -10.13
N ALA A 34 7.61 18.00 -11.10
CA ALA A 34 7.34 17.33 -12.37
C ALA A 34 8.62 16.93 -13.11
N THR A 35 9.67 17.77 -13.05
CA THR A 35 10.95 17.48 -13.69
C THR A 35 11.57 16.21 -13.11
N LYS A 36 11.72 16.14 -11.80
CA LYS A 36 12.27 14.99 -11.11
C LYS A 36 11.50 13.70 -11.43
N PHE A 37 10.17 13.74 -11.35
CA PHE A 37 9.39 12.55 -11.58
C PHE A 37 9.34 12.11 -13.04
N GLN A 38 9.41 13.04 -14.00
CA GLN A 38 9.57 12.69 -15.41
C GLN A 38 10.93 12.05 -15.71
N GLU A 39 12.01 12.54 -15.09
CA GLU A 39 13.33 11.89 -15.18
C GLU A 39 13.30 10.46 -14.62
N LEU A 40 12.61 10.24 -13.50
CA LEU A 40 12.43 8.90 -12.93
C LEU A 40 11.62 7.99 -13.84
N VAL A 41 10.55 8.47 -14.46
CA VAL A 41 9.79 7.71 -15.47
C VAL A 41 10.71 7.22 -16.58
N MET A 42 11.51 8.11 -17.18
CA MET A 42 12.44 7.73 -18.25
C MET A 42 13.50 6.73 -17.79
N LEU A 43 14.04 6.90 -16.58
CA LEU A 43 15.01 5.98 -15.99
C LEU A 43 14.43 4.59 -15.83
N TYR A 44 13.22 4.48 -15.24
CA TYR A 44 12.58 3.20 -14.97
C TYR A 44 12.10 2.50 -16.24
N GLN A 45 11.64 3.25 -17.24
CA GLN A 45 11.32 2.73 -18.58
C GLN A 45 12.57 2.15 -19.25
N THR A 46 13.73 2.82 -19.14
CA THR A 46 15.00 2.34 -19.66
C THR A 46 15.38 1.00 -18.99
N VAL A 47 15.35 0.95 -17.66
CA VAL A 47 15.62 -0.28 -16.90
C VAL A 47 14.66 -1.39 -17.32
N LYS A 48 13.37 -1.10 -17.44
CA LYS A 48 12.35 -2.07 -17.87
C LYS A 48 12.65 -2.64 -19.25
N SER A 49 13.10 -1.83 -20.20
CA SER A 49 13.43 -2.28 -21.55
C SER A 49 14.66 -3.20 -21.61
N GLU A 50 15.53 -3.13 -20.61
CA GLU A 50 16.77 -3.93 -20.54
C GLU A 50 16.58 -5.27 -19.79
N ILE A 51 15.48 -5.46 -19.08
CA ILE A 51 15.23 -6.66 -18.30
C ILE A 51 14.36 -7.64 -19.10
N ASN A 52 14.90 -8.84 -19.32
CA ASN A 52 14.17 -9.90 -19.99
C ASN A 52 13.32 -10.68 -19.00
N HIS A 53 12.04 -10.33 -18.91
CA HIS A 53 11.06 -11.09 -18.14
C HIS A 53 10.35 -12.10 -19.03
N THR A 54 10.10 -13.29 -18.51
CA THR A 54 9.28 -14.32 -19.16
C THR A 54 7.80 -14.11 -18.86
N SER A 55 7.49 -13.50 -17.71
CA SER A 55 6.15 -13.05 -17.34
C SER A 55 6.18 -11.70 -16.62
N ASP A 56 5.02 -11.03 -16.55
CA ASP A 56 4.92 -9.71 -15.88
C ASP A 56 5.14 -9.80 -14.37
N THR A 57 4.98 -10.98 -13.78
CA THR A 57 5.11 -11.23 -12.33
C THR A 57 6.41 -11.94 -11.93
N ASP A 58 7.28 -12.24 -12.88
CA ASP A 58 8.58 -12.86 -12.56
C ASP A 58 9.40 -11.91 -11.69
N ILE A 59 9.91 -12.45 -10.58
CA ILE A 59 10.81 -11.73 -9.68
C ILE A 59 12.24 -12.13 -10.03
N LEU A 60 13.01 -11.16 -10.50
CA LEU A 60 14.38 -11.33 -10.95
C LEU A 60 15.36 -10.55 -10.10
N PRO A 61 16.61 -11.00 -9.95
CA PRO A 61 17.64 -10.21 -9.31
C PRO A 61 18.01 -9.01 -10.18
N LEU A 62 18.14 -7.84 -9.55
CA LEU A 62 18.72 -6.66 -10.17
C LEU A 62 20.20 -6.91 -10.50
N THR A 63 20.61 -6.61 -11.73
CA THR A 63 22.04 -6.62 -12.10
C THR A 63 22.79 -5.51 -11.39
N ASP A 64 24.11 -5.61 -11.26
CA ASP A 64 24.95 -4.56 -10.67
C ASP A 64 24.78 -3.21 -11.39
N LYS A 65 24.56 -3.23 -12.71
CA LYS A 65 24.26 -2.02 -13.49
C LYS A 65 22.97 -1.38 -13.00
N HIS A 66 21.89 -2.15 -12.91
CA HIS A 66 20.58 -1.63 -12.50
C HIS A 66 20.56 -1.22 -11.03
N GLN A 67 21.27 -1.95 -10.15
CA GLN A 67 21.42 -1.56 -8.75
C GLN A 67 22.09 -0.18 -8.61
N ARG A 68 23.12 0.10 -9.41
CA ARG A 68 23.77 1.43 -9.41
C ARG A 68 22.86 2.52 -9.93
N LEU A 69 22.12 2.26 -11.02
CA LEU A 69 21.20 3.22 -11.62
C LEU A 69 20.03 3.60 -10.70
N LEU A 70 19.49 2.61 -10.00
CA LEU A 70 18.29 2.73 -9.18
C LEU A 70 18.59 2.95 -7.69
N ARG A 71 19.87 3.03 -7.29
CA ARG A 71 20.35 3.05 -5.91
C ARG A 71 19.60 3.99 -4.99
N ASP A 72 19.32 5.21 -5.46
CA ASP A 72 18.79 6.29 -4.63
C ASP A 72 17.27 6.43 -4.74
N THR A 73 16.62 5.63 -5.58
CA THR A 73 15.19 5.77 -5.89
C THR A 73 14.38 4.49 -5.72
N TYR A 74 14.92 3.33 -6.06
CA TYR A 74 14.19 2.05 -6.02
C TYR A 74 13.95 1.60 -4.59
N ASN A 75 12.68 1.35 -4.28
CA ASN A 75 12.23 0.99 -2.93
C ASN A 75 12.72 1.99 -1.86
N ARG A 76 12.66 3.28 -2.19
CA ARG A 76 13.02 4.39 -1.31
C ARG A 76 11.84 5.32 -1.06
N PRO A 77 11.76 5.91 0.14
CA PRO A 77 10.73 6.90 0.47
C PRO A 77 11.07 8.26 -0.15
N ILE A 78 11.14 8.34 -1.48
CA ILE A 78 11.56 9.55 -2.20
C ILE A 78 10.50 10.65 -2.19
N HIS A 79 9.24 10.28 -1.92
CA HIS A 79 8.13 11.21 -1.73
C HIS A 79 7.10 10.59 -0.78
N ILE A 80 6.85 11.27 0.34
CA ILE A 80 5.82 10.86 1.30
C ILE A 80 4.92 12.05 1.58
N LEU A 81 3.63 11.91 1.30
CA LEU A 81 2.64 12.91 1.65
C LEU A 81 2.35 12.89 3.16
N LYS A 82 2.07 14.06 3.71
CA LYS A 82 1.60 14.16 5.08
C LYS A 82 0.15 13.68 5.16
N ALA A 83 -0.15 12.82 6.13
CA ALA A 83 -1.50 12.45 6.52
C ALA A 83 -1.65 12.70 8.03
N PRO A 84 -1.90 13.97 8.44
CA PRO A 84 -2.06 14.32 9.84
C PRO A 84 -3.32 13.64 10.41
N ALA A 85 -3.36 13.50 11.73
CA ALA A 85 -4.59 13.18 12.42
C ALA A 85 -5.65 14.27 12.15
N LEU A 86 -6.90 13.86 12.11
CA LEU A 86 -8.05 14.75 11.96
C LEU A 86 -8.47 15.29 13.34
N ASP A 87 -9.06 16.47 13.37
CA ASP A 87 -9.66 17.03 14.58
C ASP A 87 -10.97 16.29 14.93
N GLU A 88 -11.59 15.64 13.96
CA GLU A 88 -12.81 14.82 14.07
C GLU A 88 -12.47 13.31 14.01
N PRO A 89 -13.36 12.42 14.47
CA PRO A 89 -13.16 10.99 14.37
C PRO A 89 -12.93 10.53 12.92
N ALA A 90 -11.98 9.61 12.74
CA ALA A 90 -11.71 9.04 11.43
C ALA A 90 -12.74 7.97 11.02
N ILE A 91 -13.43 7.38 12.00
CA ILE A 91 -14.51 6.41 11.77
C ILE A 91 -15.85 7.11 11.76
N GLU A 92 -16.70 6.76 10.79
CA GLU A 92 -18.03 7.34 10.59
C GLU A 92 -18.91 7.26 11.86
N ASP A 93 -19.47 8.40 12.26
CA ASP A 93 -20.23 8.50 13.52
C ASP A 93 -21.61 7.84 13.45
N SER A 94 -22.22 7.80 12.27
CA SER A 94 -23.56 7.25 12.05
C SER A 94 -23.66 5.72 12.13
N LEU A 95 -22.55 5.02 12.33
CA LEU A 95 -22.51 3.56 12.41
C LEU A 95 -23.32 3.03 13.60
N ASP A 96 -24.18 2.04 13.35
CA ASP A 96 -24.88 1.30 14.40
C ASP A 96 -23.94 0.34 15.12
N VAL A 97 -23.21 0.89 16.10
CA VAL A 97 -22.20 0.17 16.90
C VAL A 97 -22.79 -1.07 17.59
N ASN A 98 -24.06 -0.98 18.07
CA ASN A 98 -24.69 -2.09 18.77
C ASN A 98 -24.96 -3.25 17.80
N LYS A 99 -25.59 -2.96 16.68
CA LYS A 99 -25.88 -3.98 15.66
C LYS A 99 -24.63 -4.62 15.10
N ILE A 100 -23.59 -3.82 14.80
CA ILE A 100 -22.29 -4.34 14.30
C ILE A 100 -21.67 -5.27 15.35
N THR A 101 -21.69 -4.86 16.62
CA THR A 101 -21.14 -5.65 17.72
C THR A 101 -21.93 -6.96 17.95
N GLU A 102 -23.25 -6.91 17.88
CA GLU A 102 -24.14 -8.08 17.98
C GLU A 102 -23.84 -9.05 16.84
N ASN A 103 -23.83 -8.59 15.60
CA ASN A 103 -23.49 -9.42 14.43
C ASN A 103 -22.14 -10.11 14.59
N TYR A 104 -21.13 -9.40 15.11
CA TYR A 104 -19.81 -9.99 15.36
C TYR A 104 -19.85 -11.15 16.35
N PHE A 105 -20.56 -10.99 17.50
CA PHE A 105 -20.62 -12.02 18.52
C PHE A 105 -21.61 -13.15 18.20
N GLU A 106 -22.63 -12.91 17.39
CA GLU A 106 -23.57 -13.93 16.94
C GLU A 106 -22.99 -14.82 15.82
N HIS A 107 -21.99 -14.30 15.09
CA HIS A 107 -21.34 -15.07 14.02
C HIS A 107 -20.41 -16.13 14.63
N GLU A 108 -20.51 -17.37 14.16
CA GLU A 108 -19.75 -18.54 14.64
C GLU A 108 -18.23 -18.28 14.77
N PHE A 109 -17.66 -17.51 13.83
CA PHE A 109 -16.22 -17.19 13.77
C PHE A 109 -15.90 -15.75 14.15
N GLY A 110 -16.82 -15.01 14.78
CA GLY A 110 -16.57 -13.60 15.12
C GLY A 110 -16.32 -12.74 13.89
N LEU A 111 -17.20 -12.78 12.89
CA LEU A 111 -17.09 -12.03 11.65
C LEU A 111 -18.22 -10.99 11.54
N THR A 112 -17.87 -9.80 11.08
CA THR A 112 -18.84 -8.78 10.65
C THR A 112 -18.28 -7.97 9.50
N TYR A 113 -19.13 -7.26 8.78
CA TYR A 113 -18.73 -6.30 7.76
C TYR A 113 -19.42 -4.95 8.04
N VAL A 114 -18.77 -3.88 7.60
CA VAL A 114 -19.24 -2.52 7.84
C VAL A 114 -19.06 -1.69 6.58
N ASP A 115 -20.15 -1.23 6.00
CA ASP A 115 -20.12 -0.26 4.92
C ASP A 115 -19.91 1.16 5.48
N ASP A 116 -19.35 2.05 4.66
CA ASP A 116 -19.09 3.46 5.01
C ASP A 116 -18.33 3.62 6.33
N PHE A 117 -17.35 2.74 6.57
CA PHE A 117 -16.63 2.64 7.83
C PHE A 117 -15.83 3.90 8.20
N LEU A 118 -15.14 4.50 7.22
CA LEU A 118 -14.37 5.73 7.41
C LEU A 118 -15.23 6.95 7.11
N SER A 119 -15.02 8.02 7.89
CA SER A 119 -15.61 9.31 7.54
C SER A 119 -15.14 9.75 6.13
N PRO A 120 -15.95 10.51 5.36
CA PRO A 120 -15.56 10.97 4.04
C PRO A 120 -14.24 11.73 4.02
N THR A 121 -13.96 12.50 5.06
CA THR A 121 -12.69 13.23 5.24
C THR A 121 -11.52 12.26 5.42
N ALA A 122 -11.66 11.28 6.32
CA ALA A 122 -10.63 10.27 6.56
C ALA A 122 -10.33 9.45 5.29
N LEU A 123 -11.36 9.00 4.59
CA LEU A 123 -11.22 8.24 3.35
C LEU A 123 -10.49 9.05 2.28
N LYS A 124 -10.86 10.32 2.10
CA LYS A 124 -10.21 11.22 1.12
C LYS A 124 -8.73 11.45 1.47
N CYS A 125 -8.42 11.72 2.74
CA CYS A 125 -7.05 11.96 3.20
C CYS A 125 -6.19 10.69 3.09
N LEU A 126 -6.73 9.53 3.48
CA LEU A 126 -6.05 8.25 3.37
C LEU A 126 -5.76 7.90 1.91
N ARG A 127 -6.74 8.03 1.02
CA ARG A 127 -6.53 7.80 -0.42
C ARG A 127 -5.47 8.71 -1.01
N LYS A 128 -5.49 10.01 -0.67
CA LYS A 128 -4.47 10.95 -1.12
C LYS A 128 -3.07 10.54 -0.64
N PHE A 129 -2.94 10.14 0.62
CA PHE A 129 -1.69 9.65 1.20
C PHE A 129 -1.18 8.41 0.45
N LEU A 130 -2.02 7.40 0.28
CA LEU A 130 -1.65 6.13 -0.37
C LEU A 130 -1.30 6.31 -1.86
N LEU A 131 -2.03 7.16 -2.59
CA LEU A 131 -1.74 7.43 -4.00
C LEU A 131 -0.49 8.27 -4.19
N GLY A 132 -0.23 9.21 -3.28
CA GLY A 132 0.86 10.17 -3.42
C GLY A 132 2.17 9.78 -2.73
N SER A 133 2.24 8.62 -2.04
CA SER A 133 3.45 8.24 -1.31
C SER A 133 4.16 7.05 -1.93
N THR A 134 5.49 7.15 -2.05
CA THR A 134 6.36 6.09 -2.60
C THR A 134 6.77 5.12 -1.49
N ILE A 135 5.81 4.37 -0.96
CA ILE A 135 5.96 3.45 0.18
C ILE A 135 5.66 1.98 -0.19
N TRP A 136 5.52 1.67 -1.47
CA TRP A 136 5.09 0.38 -2.00
C TRP A 136 6.28 -0.52 -2.32
N TYR A 137 6.89 -1.12 -1.31
CA TYR A 137 8.17 -1.82 -1.44
C TYR A 137 8.05 -3.33 -1.64
N ASP A 138 6.96 -3.93 -1.13
CA ASP A 138 6.77 -5.37 -1.24
C ASP A 138 6.23 -5.76 -2.61
N LEU A 139 6.98 -6.62 -3.30
CA LEU A 139 6.66 -7.16 -4.61
C LEU A 139 6.58 -8.70 -4.60
N PHE A 140 6.60 -9.32 -3.42
CA PHE A 140 6.71 -10.77 -3.29
C PHE A 140 5.39 -11.53 -3.41
N HIS A 141 4.28 -10.82 -3.43
CA HIS A 141 2.98 -11.44 -3.65
C HIS A 141 2.72 -11.70 -5.13
N LYS A 142 2.14 -12.87 -5.42
CA LYS A 142 1.76 -13.24 -6.78
C LYS A 142 0.68 -12.32 -7.33
N GLY A 143 0.58 -12.21 -8.66
CA GLY A 143 -0.53 -11.55 -9.31
C GLY A 143 -0.46 -10.02 -9.35
N GLY A 144 0.73 -9.42 -9.19
CA GLY A 144 0.91 -7.96 -9.35
C GLY A 144 0.48 -7.15 -8.13
N TYR A 145 0.50 -7.74 -6.94
CA TYR A 145 0.32 -7.00 -5.70
C TYR A 145 1.57 -6.20 -5.34
N MET A 146 1.34 -4.97 -4.89
CA MET A 146 2.36 -4.13 -4.27
C MET A 146 1.92 -3.83 -2.84
N GLY A 147 2.76 -4.20 -1.87
CA GLY A 147 2.50 -4.03 -0.45
C GLY A 147 3.20 -2.81 0.15
N ALA A 148 2.55 -2.18 1.12
CA ALA A 148 3.13 -1.17 2.00
C ALA A 148 2.84 -1.56 3.46
N TYR A 149 3.86 -1.53 4.31
CA TYR A 149 3.76 -1.97 5.70
C TYR A 149 3.92 -0.81 6.68
N LEU A 150 3.36 -0.99 7.88
CA LEU A 150 3.34 0.02 8.93
C LEU A 150 4.74 0.58 9.22
N GLU A 151 5.72 -0.29 9.38
CA GLU A 151 7.11 0.04 9.69
C GLU A 151 7.92 0.58 8.51
N GLU A 152 7.41 0.45 7.29
CA GLU A 152 8.08 0.84 6.06
C GLU A 152 7.50 2.11 5.41
N GLY A 153 6.81 2.95 6.18
CA GLY A 153 6.32 4.24 5.72
C GLY A 153 4.80 4.38 5.65
N LEU A 154 4.03 3.30 5.88
CA LEU A 154 2.58 3.38 5.97
C LEU A 154 2.12 4.06 7.26
N ALA A 155 2.93 4.02 8.34
CA ALA A 155 2.63 4.70 9.58
C ALA A 155 2.51 6.22 9.36
N SER A 156 1.31 6.73 9.59
CA SER A 156 1.02 8.16 9.59
C SER A 156 0.09 8.49 10.76
N PRO A 157 0.03 9.74 11.23
CA PRO A 157 -0.89 10.11 12.30
C PRO A 157 -2.35 9.72 12.01
N LEU A 158 -2.82 9.87 10.78
CA LEU A 158 -4.17 9.45 10.38
C LEU A 158 -4.36 7.93 10.48
N VAL A 159 -3.40 7.13 10.02
CA VAL A 159 -3.48 5.67 10.08
C VAL A 159 -3.53 5.18 11.52
N LEU A 160 -2.72 5.78 12.40
CA LEU A 160 -2.74 5.46 13.83
C LEU A 160 -4.04 5.92 14.50
N GLN A 161 -4.59 7.08 14.10
CA GLN A 161 -5.89 7.54 14.56
C GLN A 161 -7.02 6.58 14.18
N ILE A 162 -7.04 6.07 12.95
CA ILE A 162 -8.04 5.08 12.52
C ILE A 162 -8.03 3.86 13.44
N ALA A 163 -6.85 3.33 13.76
CA ALA A 163 -6.72 2.19 14.66
C ALA A 163 -7.20 2.50 16.10
N GLU A 164 -6.88 3.69 16.61
CA GLU A 164 -7.32 4.10 17.94
C GLU A 164 -8.82 4.40 18.01
N ASP A 165 -9.38 5.04 16.99
CA ASP A 165 -10.81 5.31 16.89
C ASP A 165 -11.62 4.01 16.75
N LEU A 166 -11.07 2.98 16.05
CA LEU A 166 -11.65 1.64 16.01
C LEU A 166 -11.76 1.04 17.42
N ARG A 167 -10.70 1.12 18.21
CA ARG A 167 -10.71 0.62 19.60
C ARG A 167 -11.72 1.35 20.48
N LYS A 168 -11.82 2.66 20.32
CA LYS A 168 -12.77 3.50 21.09
C LYS A 168 -14.21 3.24 20.68
N LYS A 169 -14.47 3.09 19.37
CA LYS A 169 -15.83 2.93 18.85
C LYS A 169 -16.41 1.52 19.12
N PHE A 170 -15.58 0.48 19.09
CA PHE A 170 -15.97 -0.90 19.32
C PHE A 170 -15.25 -1.53 20.54
N PRO A 171 -15.43 -0.96 21.76
CA PRO A 171 -14.66 -1.39 22.92
C PRO A 171 -14.96 -2.82 23.36
N LYS A 172 -16.15 -3.36 23.09
CA LYS A 172 -16.50 -4.75 23.41
C LYS A 172 -15.68 -5.75 22.60
N ILE A 173 -15.20 -5.33 21.39
CA ILE A 173 -14.37 -6.18 20.51
C ILE A 173 -12.89 -5.87 20.73
N PHE A 174 -12.50 -4.57 20.69
CA PHE A 174 -11.10 -4.17 20.55
C PHE A 174 -10.44 -3.54 21.78
N LYS A 175 -11.14 -3.36 22.92
CA LYS A 175 -10.58 -2.67 24.09
C LYS A 175 -9.19 -3.19 24.51
N ASN A 176 -9.00 -4.49 24.45
CA ASN A 176 -7.79 -5.18 24.89
C ASN A 176 -6.83 -5.53 23.74
N HIS A 177 -7.12 -5.06 22.52
CA HIS A 177 -6.29 -5.30 21.36
C HIS A 177 -5.42 -4.08 21.07
N HIS A 178 -4.18 -4.31 20.66
CA HIS A 178 -3.26 -3.29 20.21
C HIS A 178 -2.94 -3.52 18.74
N LEU A 179 -2.74 -2.43 17.99
CA LEU A 179 -2.25 -2.52 16.63
C LEU A 179 -0.83 -3.07 16.64
N THR A 180 -0.63 -4.25 16.09
CA THR A 180 0.69 -4.89 15.96
C THR A 180 1.20 -4.83 14.53
N HIS A 181 0.33 -5.04 13.57
CA HIS A 181 0.65 -5.03 12.15
C HIS A 181 -0.45 -4.31 11.37
N LEU A 182 -0.05 -3.63 10.33
CA LEU A 182 -0.95 -3.02 9.38
C LEU A 182 -0.25 -2.95 8.02
N TRP A 183 -0.99 -3.27 6.98
CA TRP A 183 -0.50 -3.18 5.62
C TRP A 183 -1.58 -2.67 4.68
N ALA A 184 -1.15 -2.14 3.55
CA ALA A 184 -1.99 -1.78 2.44
C ALA A 184 -1.48 -2.47 1.17
N TYR A 185 -2.41 -2.87 0.30
CA TYR A 185 -2.08 -3.45 -0.99
C TYR A 185 -2.66 -2.64 -2.13
N LYS A 186 -1.86 -2.49 -3.18
CA LYS A 186 -2.33 -2.15 -4.52
C LYS A 186 -2.32 -3.41 -5.38
N TYR A 187 -3.35 -3.58 -6.18
CA TYR A 187 -3.49 -4.72 -7.06
C TYR A 187 -3.66 -4.30 -8.50
N ASP A 188 -2.82 -4.82 -9.39
CA ASP A 188 -2.96 -4.62 -10.83
C ASP A 188 -3.71 -5.79 -11.47
N SER A 189 -5.00 -5.59 -11.75
CA SER A 189 -5.84 -6.59 -12.42
C SER A 189 -5.39 -6.92 -13.85
N ARG A 190 -4.54 -6.11 -14.47
CA ARG A 190 -3.98 -6.38 -15.81
C ARG A 190 -2.95 -7.50 -15.76
N ALA A 191 -2.14 -7.55 -14.70
CA ALA A 191 -1.14 -8.59 -14.49
C ALA A 191 -1.78 -9.98 -14.29
N SER A 192 -2.95 -10.05 -13.67
CA SER A 192 -3.64 -11.31 -13.37
C SER A 192 -4.34 -11.96 -14.58
N LYS A 193 -4.58 -11.21 -15.65
CA LYS A 193 -5.27 -11.78 -16.85
C LYS A 193 -4.46 -12.86 -17.56
N LYS A 194 -3.14 -12.91 -17.34
CA LYS A 194 -2.23 -13.89 -17.91
C LYS A 194 -1.94 -15.06 -16.95
N ASP A 195 -2.18 -14.89 -15.66
CA ASP A 195 -1.96 -15.92 -14.63
C ASP A 195 -3.31 -16.34 -14.05
N ASN A 196 -3.84 -17.48 -14.52
CA ASN A 196 -5.09 -18.07 -14.02
C ASN A 196 -4.99 -18.61 -12.57
N SER A 197 -3.83 -18.54 -11.93
CA SER A 197 -3.60 -19.08 -10.58
C SER A 197 -4.10 -18.18 -9.47
N PHE A 198 -4.38 -16.89 -9.76
CA PHE A 198 -4.83 -15.91 -8.76
C PHE A 198 -6.27 -15.44 -9.04
N LYS A 199 -7.17 -15.66 -8.09
CA LYS A 199 -8.60 -15.29 -8.20
C LYS A 199 -9.00 -14.06 -7.36
N GLY A 200 -8.04 -13.28 -6.91
CA GLY A 200 -8.28 -11.93 -6.36
C GLY A 200 -8.69 -11.84 -4.89
N ILE A 201 -8.85 -12.95 -4.17
CA ILE A 201 -9.19 -12.93 -2.73
C ILE A 201 -8.29 -13.92 -2.01
N ASP A 202 -7.56 -13.44 -1.02
CA ASP A 202 -6.83 -14.27 -0.08
C ASP A 202 -7.52 -14.19 1.30
N ILE A 203 -7.63 -15.33 1.98
CA ILE A 203 -8.27 -15.42 3.30
C ILE A 203 -7.16 -15.47 4.33
N HIS A 204 -7.14 -14.46 5.19
CA HIS A 204 -6.29 -14.42 6.37
C HIS A 204 -7.10 -14.76 7.61
N ALA A 205 -6.67 -15.77 8.36
CA ALA A 205 -7.26 -16.18 9.61
C ALA A 205 -6.33 -15.87 10.79
#